data_28e8c538f37ecd107ed4ca5159611746
#
_entry.id   28e8c538f37ecd107ed4ca5159611746
#
_cell.length_a   1.000
_cell.length_b   1.000
_cell.length_c   1.000
_cell.angle_alpha   90.00
_cell.angle_beta   90.00
_cell.angle_gamma   90.00
#
_symmetry.space_group_name_H-M   'P 1'
#
loop_
_entity.id
_entity.type
_entity.pdbx_description
1 polymer ?
#
loop_
_entity_poly.entity_id
_entity_poly.type
_entity_poly.pdbx_seq_one_letter_code
_entity_poly.pdbx_strand_id
1 'polypeptide(L)'
;MENWTDGDVTLLTPDDLSKVGWRHYLGSLQDSTALINDQVISVEQITGVLTRLPCVFEQELLSIVDTDRPYVAAEMTAFLGSWLADLSCPILNKPTPICLMGTNWRPQQWIYAASQVGMSVETHHQYISLKTEPKQAQIPSERVSVTVIGDRYIGEVDPILGTQAKKLAQFAGIELLVVHYNHPEADAHFISADLWPDLKSSEITTAILEYFSEM
;
A
#
# COMPACT_ATOMS: atom_id res chain seq x y z
N MET A 1 -3.76 9.55 -13.13
CA MET A 1 -2.78 8.87 -13.99
C MET A 1 -2.09 9.81 -14.99
N GLU A 2 -2.38 11.09 -14.98
CA GLU A 2 -1.78 12.07 -15.92
C GLU A 2 -0.29 12.37 -15.67
N ASN A 3 0.25 11.93 -14.51
CA ASN A 3 1.66 12.20 -14.14
C ASN A 3 2.62 11.04 -14.47
N TRP A 4 2.12 9.95 -15.05
CA TRP A 4 2.93 8.80 -15.45
C TRP A 4 3.33 8.97 -16.92
N THR A 5 4.62 8.91 -17.22
CA THR A 5 5.10 9.01 -18.60
C THR A 5 4.61 7.81 -19.43
N ASP A 6 4.09 8.10 -20.64
CA ASP A 6 3.62 7.09 -21.59
C ASP A 6 4.70 6.03 -21.85
N GLY A 7 4.37 4.78 -21.62
CA GLY A 7 5.14 3.63 -22.07
C GLY A 7 5.74 2.76 -20.96
N ASP A 8 6.00 3.30 -19.76
CA ASP A 8 6.75 2.56 -18.74
C ASP A 8 5.88 2.02 -17.59
N VAL A 9 4.62 2.45 -17.47
CA VAL A 9 3.73 2.05 -16.38
C VAL A 9 2.43 1.47 -16.90
N THR A 10 2.08 0.27 -16.44
CA THR A 10 0.81 -0.39 -16.75
C THR A 10 -0.02 -0.58 -15.50
N LEU A 11 -1.28 -0.20 -15.56
CA LEU A 11 -2.26 -0.49 -14.52
C LEU A 11 -2.85 -1.89 -14.76
N LEU A 12 -2.78 -2.74 -13.74
CA LEU A 12 -3.45 -4.03 -13.71
C LEU A 12 -4.65 -3.98 -12.75
N THR A 13 -5.75 -4.54 -13.20
CA THR A 13 -7.00 -4.65 -12.45
C THR A 13 -7.27 -6.12 -12.08
N PRO A 14 -8.19 -6.42 -11.14
CA PRO A 14 -8.60 -7.81 -10.87
C PRO A 14 -9.12 -8.55 -12.11
N ASP A 15 -9.71 -7.85 -13.07
CA ASP A 15 -10.14 -8.47 -14.34
C ASP A 15 -8.94 -8.97 -15.14
N ASP A 16 -7.86 -8.18 -15.23
CA ASP A 16 -6.62 -8.60 -15.91
C ASP A 16 -5.97 -9.80 -15.22
N LEU A 17 -6.05 -9.85 -13.88
CA LEU A 17 -5.54 -10.98 -13.10
C LEU A 17 -6.36 -12.26 -13.29
N SER A 18 -7.60 -12.17 -13.77
CA SER A 18 -8.47 -13.33 -14.04
C SER A 18 -8.25 -13.96 -15.43
N LYS A 19 -7.49 -13.29 -16.31
CA LYS A 19 -7.21 -13.77 -17.66
C LYS A 19 -6.15 -14.85 -17.69
N VAL A 20 -6.15 -15.67 -18.75
CA VAL A 20 -5.16 -16.73 -18.95
C VAL A 20 -3.81 -16.14 -19.35
N GLY A 21 -2.71 -16.59 -18.71
CA GLY A 21 -1.35 -16.15 -19.03
C GLY A 21 -0.47 -15.97 -17.79
N TRP A 22 -1.08 -15.87 -16.63
CA TRP A 22 -0.37 -15.83 -15.35
C TRP A 22 0.16 -17.21 -15.00
N ARG A 23 1.43 -17.27 -14.64
CA ARG A 23 2.09 -18.49 -14.15
C ARG A 23 3.03 -18.15 -13.01
N HIS A 24 3.07 -19.02 -12.03
CA HIS A 24 3.98 -18.94 -10.91
C HIS A 24 4.63 -20.30 -10.66
N TYR A 25 5.93 -20.35 -10.76
CA TYR A 25 6.72 -21.54 -10.50
C TYR A 25 7.60 -21.33 -9.29
N LEU A 26 7.31 -22.03 -8.22
CA LEU A 26 8.11 -21.99 -6.99
C LEU A 26 9.53 -22.51 -7.28
N GLY A 27 10.53 -21.68 -6.99
CA GLY A 27 11.94 -22.01 -7.19
C GLY A 27 12.47 -21.85 -8.63
N SER A 28 11.63 -21.37 -9.57
CA SER A 28 12.04 -21.06 -10.94
C SER A 28 11.36 -19.78 -11.43
N LEU A 29 11.86 -18.65 -10.95
CA LEU A 29 11.27 -17.35 -11.27
C LEU A 29 11.26 -17.09 -12.79
N GLN A 30 12.30 -17.53 -13.51
CA GLN A 30 12.43 -17.37 -14.96
C GLN A 30 11.29 -18.01 -15.77
N ASP A 31 10.60 -19.01 -15.22
CA ASP A 31 9.47 -19.67 -15.86
C ASP A 31 8.13 -19.03 -15.48
N SER A 32 8.15 -18.09 -14.53
CA SER A 32 6.97 -17.35 -14.09
C SER A 32 6.63 -16.24 -15.07
N THR A 33 5.33 -16.01 -15.27
CA THR A 33 4.84 -15.03 -16.25
C THR A 33 3.75 -14.15 -15.67
N ALA A 34 3.64 -12.95 -16.23
CA ALA A 34 2.53 -12.02 -16.03
C ALA A 34 1.82 -11.76 -17.37
N LEU A 35 0.55 -11.37 -17.28
CA LEU A 35 -0.21 -10.87 -18.44
C LEU A 35 -0.32 -9.35 -18.32
N ILE A 36 0.30 -8.63 -19.24
CA ILE A 36 0.30 -7.16 -19.27
C ILE A 36 -0.13 -6.70 -20.66
N ASN A 37 -1.19 -5.87 -20.75
CA ASN A 37 -1.74 -5.41 -22.03
C ASN A 37 -2.05 -6.56 -23.00
N ASP A 38 -2.67 -7.64 -22.50
CA ASP A 38 -2.97 -8.88 -23.23
C ASP A 38 -1.74 -9.60 -23.81
N GLN A 39 -0.54 -9.27 -23.35
CA GLN A 39 0.71 -9.96 -23.70
C GLN A 39 1.30 -10.69 -22.52
N VAL A 40 1.68 -11.93 -22.72
CA VAL A 40 2.40 -12.71 -21.69
C VAL A 40 3.87 -12.30 -21.71
N ILE A 41 4.35 -11.79 -20.58
CA ILE A 41 5.75 -11.38 -20.38
C ILE A 41 6.42 -12.22 -19.30
N SER A 42 7.74 -12.33 -19.36
CA SER A 42 8.53 -12.87 -18.25
C SER A 42 8.52 -11.89 -17.07
N VAL A 43 8.46 -12.40 -15.85
CA VAL A 43 8.56 -11.59 -14.64
C VAL A 43 9.90 -10.84 -14.54
N GLU A 44 10.95 -11.29 -15.22
CA GLU A 44 12.26 -10.61 -15.31
C GLU A 44 12.19 -9.25 -16.03
N GLN A 45 11.13 -9.01 -16.79
CA GLN A 45 10.90 -7.73 -17.48
C GLN A 45 10.22 -6.67 -16.56
N ILE A 46 9.79 -7.08 -15.37
CA ILE A 46 9.13 -6.19 -14.41
C ILE A 46 10.22 -5.52 -13.57
N THR A 47 10.30 -4.20 -13.63
CA THR A 47 11.31 -3.41 -12.92
C THR A 47 10.85 -2.89 -11.57
N GLY A 48 9.54 -2.88 -11.30
CA GLY A 48 8.98 -2.48 -10.02
C GLY A 48 7.47 -2.69 -9.96
N VAL A 49 6.93 -2.84 -8.76
CA VAL A 49 5.49 -3.00 -8.54
C VAL A 49 5.00 -2.10 -7.43
N LEU A 50 4.00 -1.28 -7.73
CA LEU A 50 3.22 -0.55 -6.73
C LEU A 50 1.89 -1.28 -6.51
N THR A 51 1.72 -1.91 -5.36
CA THR A 51 0.49 -2.61 -5.01
C THR A 51 -0.52 -1.68 -4.37
N ARG A 52 -1.70 -1.56 -4.98
CA ARG A 52 -2.84 -0.78 -4.46
C ARG A 52 -4.09 -1.63 -4.27
N LEU A 53 -3.90 -2.90 -4.03
CA LEU A 53 -4.96 -3.88 -3.84
C LEU A 53 -4.66 -4.66 -2.55
N PRO A 54 -5.41 -4.47 -1.47
CA PRO A 54 -5.16 -5.20 -0.22
C PRO A 54 -5.47 -6.69 -0.33
N CYS A 55 -6.47 -7.04 -1.12
CA CYS A 55 -6.86 -8.39 -1.54
C CYS A 55 -7.71 -8.28 -2.80
N VAL A 56 -7.93 -9.36 -3.51
CA VAL A 56 -8.90 -9.41 -4.62
C VAL A 56 -10.30 -9.44 -4.02
N PHE A 57 -11.15 -8.50 -4.43
CA PHE A 57 -12.53 -8.44 -3.96
C PHE A 57 -13.45 -9.21 -4.91
N GLU A 58 -14.35 -10.01 -4.34
CA GLU A 58 -15.31 -10.83 -5.12
C GLU A 58 -16.18 -9.98 -6.05
N GLN A 59 -16.51 -8.74 -5.66
CA GLN A 59 -17.32 -7.80 -6.42
C GLN A 59 -16.64 -7.33 -7.72
N GLU A 60 -15.33 -7.46 -7.82
CA GLU A 60 -14.54 -7.05 -9.00
C GLU A 60 -14.43 -8.17 -10.05
N LEU A 61 -14.82 -9.40 -9.70
CA LEU A 61 -14.73 -10.57 -10.57
C LEU A 61 -16.01 -10.76 -11.40
N LEU A 62 -16.32 -9.81 -12.27
CA LEU A 62 -17.58 -9.78 -13.02
C LEU A 62 -17.72 -10.93 -14.03
N SER A 63 -16.62 -11.50 -14.50
CA SER A 63 -16.56 -12.64 -15.41
C SER A 63 -16.77 -14.00 -14.72
N ILE A 64 -16.73 -14.05 -13.38
CA ILE A 64 -16.91 -15.26 -12.58
C ILE A 64 -18.35 -15.38 -12.11
N VAL A 65 -18.89 -16.60 -12.10
CA VAL A 65 -20.22 -16.91 -11.57
C VAL A 65 -20.31 -16.51 -10.10
N ASP A 66 -21.40 -15.85 -9.69
CA ASP A 66 -21.54 -15.22 -8.36
C ASP A 66 -21.25 -16.18 -7.20
N THR A 67 -21.69 -17.44 -7.31
CA THR A 67 -21.47 -18.48 -6.28
C THR A 67 -20.00 -18.83 -6.09
N ASP A 68 -19.16 -18.64 -7.10
CA ASP A 68 -17.76 -19.04 -7.11
C ASP A 68 -16.82 -17.87 -6.81
N ARG A 69 -17.31 -16.62 -6.91
CA ARG A 69 -16.50 -15.41 -6.70
C ARG A 69 -15.74 -15.37 -5.39
N PRO A 70 -16.34 -15.72 -4.21
CA PRO A 70 -15.61 -15.68 -2.95
C PRO A 70 -14.43 -16.65 -2.94
N TYR A 71 -14.62 -17.84 -3.48
CA TYR A 71 -13.55 -18.83 -3.58
C TYR A 71 -12.45 -18.37 -4.54
N VAL A 72 -12.82 -17.92 -5.74
CA VAL A 72 -11.86 -17.46 -6.76
C VAL A 72 -11.09 -16.23 -6.26
N ALA A 73 -11.74 -15.27 -5.58
CA ALA A 73 -11.07 -14.11 -4.99
C ALA A 73 -10.01 -14.50 -3.96
N ALA A 74 -10.31 -15.49 -3.11
CA ALA A 74 -9.37 -16.01 -2.13
C ALA A 74 -8.16 -16.69 -2.79
N GLU A 75 -8.40 -17.55 -3.79
CA GLU A 75 -7.33 -18.22 -4.54
C GLU A 75 -6.46 -17.21 -5.31
N MET A 76 -7.07 -16.22 -5.97
CA MET A 76 -6.33 -15.17 -6.67
C MET A 76 -5.49 -14.32 -5.69
N THR A 77 -6.02 -14.02 -4.52
CA THR A 77 -5.26 -13.29 -3.47
C THR A 77 -4.05 -14.11 -3.02
N ALA A 78 -4.23 -15.40 -2.78
CA ALA A 78 -3.14 -16.29 -2.36
C ALA A 78 -2.08 -16.44 -3.47
N PHE A 79 -2.53 -16.61 -4.72
CA PHE A 79 -1.64 -16.67 -5.89
C PHE A 79 -0.80 -15.38 -6.00
N LEU A 80 -1.45 -14.22 -5.97
CA LEU A 80 -0.76 -12.93 -6.08
C LEU A 80 0.20 -12.69 -4.92
N GLY A 81 -0.19 -13.06 -3.70
CA GLY A 81 0.69 -12.93 -2.54
C GLY A 81 1.98 -13.73 -2.71
N SER A 82 1.89 -14.96 -3.21
CA SER A 82 3.05 -15.81 -3.49
C SER A 82 3.85 -15.28 -4.69
N TRP A 83 3.18 -14.93 -5.77
CA TRP A 83 3.80 -14.40 -6.98
C TRP A 83 4.58 -13.10 -6.72
N LEU A 84 3.97 -12.14 -6.02
CA LEU A 84 4.63 -10.89 -5.63
C LEU A 84 5.81 -11.13 -4.69
N ALA A 85 5.68 -12.05 -3.73
CA ALA A 85 6.75 -12.33 -2.77
C ALA A 85 8.02 -12.87 -3.43
N ASP A 86 7.88 -13.57 -4.56
CA ASP A 86 9.00 -14.18 -5.30
C ASP A 86 9.62 -13.23 -6.33
N LEU A 87 8.99 -12.07 -6.65
CA LEU A 87 9.59 -11.12 -7.58
C LEU A 87 10.92 -10.58 -7.05
N SER A 88 11.89 -10.47 -7.95
CA SER A 88 13.22 -9.92 -7.65
C SER A 88 13.26 -8.38 -7.70
N CYS A 89 12.30 -7.76 -8.37
CA CYS A 89 12.21 -6.31 -8.45
C CYS A 89 11.68 -5.68 -7.15
N PRO A 90 11.91 -4.38 -6.91
CA PRO A 90 11.35 -3.67 -5.76
C PRO A 90 9.82 -3.63 -5.80
N ILE A 91 9.20 -3.80 -4.62
CA ILE A 91 7.74 -3.78 -4.46
C ILE A 91 7.36 -2.83 -3.33
N LEU A 92 6.49 -1.89 -3.61
CA LEU A 92 5.93 -0.95 -2.65
C LEU A 92 4.46 -1.31 -2.32
N ASN A 93 4.16 -2.02 -1.21
CA ASN A 93 5.08 -2.73 -0.30
C ASN A 93 5.06 -4.23 -0.58
N LYS A 94 6.05 -4.96 -0.06
CA LYS A 94 6.05 -6.43 -0.13
C LYS A 94 4.80 -7.00 0.54
N PRO A 95 4.14 -8.02 -0.05
CA PRO A 95 2.92 -8.60 0.50
C PRO A 95 3.16 -9.28 1.84
N THR A 96 2.12 -9.30 2.65
CA THR A 96 2.03 -10.16 3.83
C THR A 96 0.98 -11.25 3.60
N PRO A 97 0.93 -12.30 4.40
CA PRO A 97 -0.09 -13.35 4.25
C PRO A 97 -1.54 -12.87 4.31
N ILE A 98 -1.79 -11.67 4.83
CA ILE A 98 -3.13 -11.11 5.02
C ILE A 98 -3.40 -9.84 4.22
N CYS A 99 -2.40 -9.30 3.51
CA CYS A 99 -2.56 -8.07 2.74
C CYS A 99 -1.51 -7.98 1.64
N LEU A 100 -1.95 -7.81 0.40
CA LEU A 100 -1.06 -7.67 -0.77
C LEU A 100 -0.27 -6.35 -0.76
N MET A 101 -0.75 -5.33 -0.06
CA MET A 101 -0.10 -4.01 0.07
C MET A 101 0.95 -3.94 1.20
N GLY A 102 1.27 -5.06 1.84
CA GLY A 102 2.21 -5.09 2.97
C GLY A 102 1.52 -5.01 4.33
N THR A 103 2.19 -4.43 5.31
CA THR A 103 1.71 -4.34 6.69
C THR A 103 0.53 -3.37 6.81
N ASN A 104 -0.68 -3.90 6.81
CA ASN A 104 -1.92 -3.12 6.96
C ASN A 104 -2.48 -3.27 8.39
N TRP A 105 -1.94 -2.50 9.31
CA TRP A 105 -2.33 -2.54 10.71
C TRP A 105 -3.64 -1.82 10.99
N ARG A 106 -4.35 -2.29 12.03
CA ARG A 106 -5.52 -1.58 12.55
C ARG A 106 -5.09 -0.28 13.24
N PRO A 107 -5.99 0.71 13.38
CA PRO A 107 -5.65 2.02 13.99
C PRO A 107 -4.95 1.90 15.35
N GLN A 108 -5.37 0.98 16.21
CA GLN A 108 -4.75 0.79 17.53
C GLN A 108 -3.31 0.26 17.45
N GLN A 109 -3.02 -0.56 16.45
CA GLN A 109 -1.67 -1.09 16.22
C GLN A 109 -0.75 0.03 15.70
N TRP A 110 -1.26 0.91 14.82
CA TRP A 110 -0.54 2.10 14.37
C TRP A 110 -0.24 3.07 15.52
N ILE A 111 -1.22 3.34 16.40
CA ILE A 111 -1.03 4.18 17.60
C ILE A 111 0.05 3.58 18.51
N TYR A 112 -0.02 2.28 18.76
CA TYR A 112 1.00 1.59 19.55
C TYR A 112 2.38 1.72 18.91
N ALA A 113 2.52 1.43 17.63
CA ALA A 113 3.78 1.53 16.89
C ALA A 113 4.33 2.97 16.93
N ALA A 114 3.50 3.98 16.69
CA ALA A 114 3.85 5.38 16.77
C ALA A 114 4.41 5.74 18.16
N SER A 115 3.78 5.27 19.25
CA SER A 115 4.27 5.49 20.60
C SER A 115 5.64 4.81 20.84
N GLN A 116 5.88 3.62 20.26
CA GLN A 116 7.16 2.91 20.40
C GLN A 116 8.32 3.63 19.71
N VAL A 117 8.06 4.37 18.63
CA VAL A 117 9.10 5.17 17.93
C VAL A 117 9.21 6.59 18.46
N GLY A 118 8.52 6.91 19.56
CA GLY A 118 8.61 8.19 20.27
C GLY A 118 7.78 9.32 19.66
N MET A 119 6.76 8.99 18.86
CA MET A 119 5.80 9.97 18.37
C MET A 119 4.82 10.38 19.47
N SER A 120 4.41 11.64 19.48
CA SER A 120 3.32 12.11 20.34
C SER A 120 2.00 11.53 19.82
N VAL A 121 1.27 10.82 20.68
CA VAL A 121 -0.03 10.21 20.35
C VAL A 121 -1.10 10.76 21.32
N GLU A 122 -2.28 11.04 20.80
CA GLU A 122 -3.40 11.40 21.68
C GLU A 122 -3.92 10.16 22.40
N THR A 123 -4.37 10.36 23.65
CA THR A 123 -5.02 9.31 24.42
C THR A 123 -6.34 8.91 23.75
N HIS A 124 -6.38 7.73 23.16
CA HIS A 124 -7.57 7.25 22.44
C HIS A 124 -8.48 6.48 23.38
N HIS A 125 -9.66 7.03 23.68
CA HIS A 125 -10.71 6.36 24.42
C HIS A 125 -11.74 5.80 23.43
N GLN A 126 -11.86 4.48 23.34
CA GLN A 126 -12.96 3.84 22.61
C GLN A 126 -14.13 3.57 23.57
N TYR A 127 -15.28 4.15 23.25
CA TYR A 127 -16.52 3.84 23.93
C TYR A 127 -17.40 2.98 23.03
N ILE A 128 -17.78 1.79 23.51
CA ILE A 128 -18.82 0.99 22.87
C ILE A 128 -20.17 1.50 23.37
N SER A 129 -20.92 2.18 22.50
CA SER A 129 -22.29 2.59 22.79
C SER A 129 -23.25 1.64 22.06
N LEU A 130 -24.18 1.05 22.79
CA LEU A 130 -25.30 0.27 22.24
C LEU A 130 -26.39 1.17 21.65
N LYS A 131 -26.25 2.49 21.67
CA LYS A 131 -27.19 3.44 21.06
C LYS A 131 -26.87 3.61 19.58
N THR A 132 -27.88 3.44 18.76
CA THR A 132 -27.87 3.33 17.29
C THR A 132 -27.65 4.67 16.54
N GLU A 133 -27.13 5.72 17.14
CA GLU A 133 -26.80 6.94 16.43
C GLU A 133 -25.32 6.95 16.07
N PRO A 134 -24.97 6.93 14.76
CA PRO A 134 -23.58 7.09 14.35
C PRO A 134 -23.16 8.52 14.70
N LYS A 135 -22.39 8.70 15.78
CA LYS A 135 -21.61 9.92 15.92
C LYS A 135 -20.65 9.96 14.75
N GLN A 136 -20.88 10.86 13.79
CA GLN A 136 -19.86 11.24 12.83
C GLN A 136 -18.61 11.60 13.64
N ALA A 137 -17.56 10.78 13.49
CA ALA A 137 -16.25 11.16 13.99
C ALA A 137 -15.92 12.52 13.37
N GLN A 138 -15.76 13.54 14.18
CA GLN A 138 -15.28 14.84 13.71
C GLN A 138 -13.87 14.61 13.21
N ILE A 139 -13.72 14.56 11.90
CA ILE A 139 -12.41 14.56 11.24
C ILE A 139 -11.82 15.95 11.49
N PRO A 140 -10.68 16.08 12.17
CA PRO A 140 -10.04 17.39 12.35
C PRO A 140 -9.87 18.06 10.99
N SER A 141 -10.20 19.35 10.89
CA SER A 141 -10.28 20.09 9.63
C SER A 141 -8.92 20.38 8.97
N GLU A 142 -7.83 20.22 9.70
CA GLU A 142 -6.46 20.44 9.21
C GLU A 142 -5.62 19.20 9.53
N ARG A 143 -5.46 18.34 8.55
CA ARG A 143 -4.53 17.22 8.61
C ARG A 143 -3.40 17.48 7.64
N VAL A 144 -2.18 17.28 8.10
CA VAL A 144 -1.01 17.23 7.23
C VAL A 144 -0.56 15.79 7.07
N SER A 145 -0.07 15.47 5.89
CA SER A 145 0.36 14.12 5.58
C SER A 145 1.83 14.10 5.18
N VAL A 146 2.54 13.10 5.66
CA VAL A 146 3.91 12.79 5.27
C VAL A 146 3.90 11.44 4.57
N THR A 147 4.37 11.38 3.34
CA THR A 147 4.53 10.13 2.60
C THR A 147 6.00 9.70 2.68
N VAL A 148 6.24 8.54 3.23
CA VAL A 148 7.55 7.88 3.26
C VAL A 148 7.67 6.97 2.05
N ILE A 149 8.79 7.02 1.33
CA ILE A 149 9.12 6.16 0.19
C ILE A 149 10.61 5.77 0.35
N GLY A 150 10.85 4.52 0.74
CA GLY A 150 12.20 4.07 1.09
C GLY A 150 12.79 4.94 2.21
N ASP A 151 13.95 5.50 1.94
CA ASP A 151 14.67 6.37 2.87
C ASP A 151 14.26 7.86 2.82
N ARG A 152 13.32 8.22 1.96
CA ARG A 152 12.88 9.60 1.76
C ARG A 152 11.52 9.83 2.41
N TYR A 153 11.20 11.08 2.70
CA TYR A 153 9.83 11.50 3.01
C TYR A 153 9.46 12.75 2.22
N ILE A 154 8.19 12.89 1.94
CA ILE A 154 7.57 14.00 1.20
C ILE A 154 6.44 14.56 2.06
N GLY A 155 6.42 15.87 2.24
CA GLY A 155 5.40 16.60 2.99
C GLY A 155 5.96 17.91 3.57
N GLU A 156 5.13 18.93 3.63
CA GLU A 156 5.47 20.24 4.20
C GLU A 156 5.29 20.21 5.73
N VAL A 157 6.26 19.65 6.44
CA VAL A 157 6.24 19.46 7.90
C VAL A 157 7.61 19.75 8.50
N ASP A 158 7.64 19.96 9.82
CA ASP A 158 8.92 20.02 10.56
C ASP A 158 9.75 18.74 10.30
N PRO A 159 11.08 18.83 10.09
CA PRO A 159 11.95 17.69 9.82
C PRO A 159 11.89 16.58 10.89
N ILE A 160 11.53 16.92 12.12
CA ILE A 160 11.33 15.94 13.20
C ILE A 160 10.19 14.97 12.84
N LEU A 161 9.07 15.48 12.32
CA LEU A 161 7.91 14.66 11.94
C LEU A 161 8.23 13.74 10.77
N GLY A 162 8.95 14.24 9.76
CA GLY A 162 9.44 13.42 8.65
C GLY A 162 10.36 12.29 9.11
N THR A 163 11.26 12.59 10.04
CA THR A 163 12.15 11.59 10.65
C THR A 163 11.38 10.55 11.47
N GLN A 164 10.37 10.97 12.21
CA GLN A 164 9.49 10.08 12.96
C GLN A 164 8.67 9.18 12.03
N ALA A 165 8.14 9.71 10.94
CA ALA A 165 7.41 8.94 9.92
C ALA A 165 8.30 7.84 9.32
N LYS A 166 9.56 8.13 9.00
CA LYS A 166 10.55 7.13 8.53
C LYS A 166 10.81 6.05 9.58
N LYS A 167 10.98 6.42 10.85
CA LYS A 167 11.14 5.43 11.94
C LYS A 167 9.91 4.53 12.07
N LEU A 168 8.71 5.07 11.89
CA LEU A 168 7.47 4.30 11.92
C LEU A 168 7.39 3.30 10.76
N ALA A 169 7.76 3.72 9.54
CA ALA A 169 7.86 2.83 8.37
C ALA A 169 8.86 1.69 8.60
N GLN A 170 10.06 2.01 9.11
CA GLN A 170 11.08 1.02 9.47
C GLN A 170 10.59 0.05 10.56
N PHE A 171 9.90 0.55 11.59
CA PHE A 171 9.33 -0.29 12.65
C PHE A 171 8.26 -1.24 12.10
N ALA A 172 7.48 -0.79 11.12
CA ALA A 172 6.47 -1.60 10.45
C ALA A 172 7.04 -2.54 9.37
N GLY A 173 8.31 -2.39 9.01
CA GLY A 173 8.97 -3.17 7.96
C GLY A 173 8.40 -2.90 6.56
N ILE A 174 8.07 -1.66 6.25
CA ILE A 174 7.51 -1.23 4.97
C ILE A 174 8.25 -0.03 4.41
N GLU A 175 8.23 0.08 3.08
CA GLU A 175 8.94 1.12 2.33
C GLU A 175 8.01 2.28 1.91
N LEU A 176 6.69 2.04 1.84
CA LEU A 176 5.69 3.04 1.49
C LEU A 176 4.70 3.19 2.64
N LEU A 177 4.64 4.38 3.24
CA LEU A 177 3.74 4.71 4.34
C LEU A 177 3.26 6.16 4.23
N VAL A 178 1.99 6.38 4.46
CA VAL A 178 1.44 7.74 4.67
C VAL A 178 1.14 7.90 6.15
N VAL A 179 1.70 8.94 6.76
CA VAL A 179 1.51 9.29 8.17
C VAL A 179 0.76 10.61 8.25
N HIS A 180 -0.29 10.65 9.05
CA HIS A 180 -1.12 11.82 9.25
C HIS A 180 -0.90 12.43 10.61
N TYR A 181 -0.69 13.75 10.63
CA TYR A 181 -0.55 14.57 11.84
C TYR A 181 -1.65 15.62 11.91
N ASN A 182 -1.90 16.15 13.09
CA ASN A 182 -2.90 17.19 13.32
C ASN A 182 -2.45 18.58 12.84
N HIS A 183 -1.14 18.87 12.76
CA HIS A 183 -0.55 20.10 12.23
C HIS A 183 0.92 19.85 11.80
N PRO A 184 1.59 20.81 11.11
CA PRO A 184 2.91 20.57 10.53
C PRO A 184 4.10 20.83 11.48
N GLU A 185 3.90 21.39 12.66
CA GLU A 185 4.96 21.78 13.60
C GLU A 185 5.48 20.60 14.41
N ALA A 186 6.67 20.76 15.01
CA ALA A 186 7.42 19.72 15.72
C ALA A 186 6.67 19.06 16.91
N ASP A 187 5.70 19.75 17.51
CA ASP A 187 4.86 19.27 18.62
C ASP A 187 3.58 18.57 18.17
N ALA A 188 3.44 18.30 16.87
CA ALA A 188 2.27 17.64 16.31
C ALA A 188 2.04 16.24 16.90
N HIS A 189 0.77 15.85 16.93
CA HIS A 189 0.35 14.52 17.33
C HIS A 189 0.07 13.63 16.12
N PHE A 190 0.49 12.38 16.23
CA PHE A 190 0.11 11.33 15.29
C PHE A 190 -1.40 11.07 15.34
N ILE A 191 -2.05 11.05 14.19
CA ILE A 191 -3.48 10.74 14.05
C ILE A 191 -3.67 9.30 13.55
N SER A 192 -3.05 8.98 12.43
CA SER A 192 -3.20 7.69 11.76
C SER A 192 -2.06 7.45 10.77
N ALA A 193 -1.96 6.22 10.30
CA ALA A 193 -1.13 5.88 9.16
C ALA A 193 -1.87 4.92 8.23
N ASP A 194 -1.55 4.97 6.95
CA ASP A 194 -2.11 4.09 5.92
C ASP A 194 -1.11 3.88 4.77
N LEU A 195 -1.49 3.04 3.79
CA LEU A 195 -0.66 2.66 2.65
C LEU A 195 -1.14 3.30 1.33
N TRP A 196 -1.90 4.41 1.40
CA TRP A 196 -2.55 5.04 0.26
C TRP A 196 -1.96 6.41 -0.07
N PRO A 197 -0.80 6.49 -0.77
CA PRO A 197 -0.23 7.77 -1.16
C PRO A 197 -1.13 8.49 -2.17
N ASP A 198 -1.09 9.82 -2.14
CA ASP A 198 -1.78 10.64 -3.14
C ASP A 198 -1.00 10.63 -4.47
N LEU A 199 -1.39 9.72 -5.37
CA LEU A 199 -0.79 9.62 -6.71
C LEU A 199 -1.15 10.77 -7.65
N LYS A 200 -1.91 11.78 -7.22
CA LYS A 200 -2.09 13.02 -7.98
C LYS A 200 -0.93 13.98 -7.75
N SER A 201 -0.21 13.85 -6.64
CA SER A 201 1.01 14.61 -6.39
C SER A 201 2.12 14.15 -7.33
N SER A 202 2.63 15.08 -8.14
CA SER A 202 3.76 14.81 -9.05
C SER A 202 5.04 14.48 -8.28
N GLU A 203 5.24 15.09 -7.11
CA GLU A 203 6.39 14.84 -6.27
C GLU A 203 6.41 13.39 -5.73
N ILE A 204 5.25 12.90 -5.25
CA ILE A 204 5.11 11.52 -4.78
C ILE A 204 5.30 10.52 -5.92
N THR A 205 4.68 10.77 -7.08
CA THR A 205 4.81 9.86 -8.23
C THR A 205 6.23 9.81 -8.76
N THR A 206 6.92 10.96 -8.85
CA THR A 206 8.34 11.01 -9.23
C THR A 206 9.21 10.23 -8.26
N ALA A 207 9.03 10.43 -6.95
CA ALA A 207 9.80 9.71 -5.95
C ALA A 207 9.57 8.18 -5.96
N ILE A 208 8.34 7.73 -6.28
CA ILE A 208 8.05 6.29 -6.47
C ILE A 208 8.82 5.75 -7.69
N LEU A 209 8.83 6.47 -8.82
CA LEU A 209 9.56 6.05 -10.01
C LEU A 209 11.08 6.04 -9.79
N GLU A 210 11.61 7.05 -9.10
CA GLU A 210 13.02 7.10 -8.71
C GLU A 210 13.39 5.90 -7.80
N TYR A 211 12.54 5.59 -6.81
CA TYR A 211 12.75 4.42 -5.94
C TYR A 211 12.88 3.12 -6.73
N PHE A 212 12.05 2.91 -7.75
CA PHE A 212 12.14 1.72 -8.62
C PHE A 212 13.37 1.73 -9.53
N SER A 213 13.92 2.89 -9.85
CA SER A 213 15.08 3.03 -10.74
C SER A 213 16.42 2.90 -10.01
N GLU A 214 16.45 3.15 -8.69
CA GLU A 214 17.66 3.12 -7.86
C GLU A 214 18.01 1.72 -7.31
N MET A 215 17.05 0.78 -7.36
CA MET A 215 17.18 -0.58 -6.82
C MET A 215 17.53 -1.62 -7.89
#